data_14ea45897cb94c30a576da2693d863e9
#
_entry.id   14ea45897cb94c30a576da2693d863e9
#
_cell.length_a   1.000
_cell.length_b   1.000
_cell.length_c   1.000
_cell.angle_alpha   90.00
_cell.angle_beta   90.00
_cell.angle_gamma   90.00
#
_symmetry.space_group_name_H-M   'P 1'
#
loop_
_entity.id
_entity.type
_entity.pdbx_description
1 polymer ?
#
loop_
_entity_poly.entity_id
_entity_poly.type
_entity_poly.pdbx_seq_one_letter_code
_entity_poly.pdbx_strand_id
1 'polypeptide(L)'
;MSNIITFDPSSPFPHRDCFFPLKGIYLNAGVQHPVSRGSAEAAYDYIKYKGFHTDHDYNPIVMRKEVIGKFAKLINAEPNELTYVGSTTAGENLIIQALELIKNGGQVVTDDLHYFGSYQIYGELKKQGIEVITIRHKNGNIDYAEYEAAITDKTTLVAVSSVSTFNGHQHDLKRLCDIAHKHGALVYADSIHHIGATPFDVKDSGVDFISCGTFKWLMADQGLGFLYVRSDVLPKLNRPWYGKRQVRNLVTHVFPGDQIANDDQVYEYDLEESTEGYFSVWSEPRIVIAQLNYSLSYILETGVERITEYRQPMLKILRTEIEALGLKCQTPPDSITPLLTFACNNANKRLAPLLDKAGIKLSIYRDHFRLALSVYNDMDDAKRLIDSLKQLD
;
A
#
# COMPACT_ATOMS: atom_id res chain seq x y z
N MET A 1 -15.56 -21.62 21.61
CA MET A 1 -15.03 -21.86 20.23
C MET A 1 -15.74 -20.86 19.35
N SER A 2 -15.02 -19.89 18.83
CA SER A 2 -15.58 -18.97 17.82
C SER A 2 -15.86 -19.78 16.57
N ASN A 3 -17.06 -19.67 16.00
CA ASN A 3 -17.33 -20.15 14.66
C ASN A 3 -16.53 -19.26 13.71
N ILE A 4 -15.21 -19.51 13.59
CA ILE A 4 -14.42 -18.92 12.55
C ILE A 4 -15.12 -19.28 11.24
N ILE A 5 -15.65 -18.28 10.55
CA ILE A 5 -16.21 -18.48 9.21
C ILE A 5 -15.05 -19.00 8.38
N THR A 6 -14.99 -20.31 8.21
CA THR A 6 -13.98 -20.97 7.38
C THR A 6 -14.25 -20.54 5.95
N PHE A 7 -13.41 -19.68 5.44
CA PHE A 7 -13.40 -19.29 4.04
C PHE A 7 -12.82 -20.46 3.24
N ASP A 8 -13.52 -20.86 2.18
CA ASP A 8 -12.98 -21.77 1.18
C ASP A 8 -12.29 -20.95 0.08
N PRO A 9 -10.94 -20.94 0.05
CA PRO A 9 -10.19 -20.16 -0.93
C PRO A 9 -10.38 -20.69 -2.37
N SER A 10 -10.85 -21.93 -2.56
CA SER A 10 -11.14 -22.51 -3.86
C SER A 10 -12.54 -22.15 -4.38
N SER A 11 -13.40 -21.54 -3.55
CA SER A 11 -14.74 -21.16 -3.94
C SER A 11 -14.76 -20.26 -5.19
N PRO A 12 -15.79 -20.35 -6.03
CA PRO A 12 -15.90 -19.51 -7.21
C PRO A 12 -16.19 -18.05 -6.81
N PHE A 13 -15.63 -17.10 -7.56
CA PHE A 13 -16.01 -15.68 -7.43
C PHE A 13 -17.44 -15.44 -7.93
N PRO A 14 -18.15 -14.40 -7.43
CA PRO A 14 -17.68 -13.40 -6.47
C PRO A 14 -17.73 -13.90 -5.03
N HIS A 15 -16.80 -13.46 -4.20
CA HIS A 15 -16.75 -13.79 -2.77
C HIS A 15 -17.63 -12.87 -1.92
N ARG A 16 -18.87 -12.58 -2.33
CA ARG A 16 -19.78 -11.65 -1.62
C ARG A 16 -20.10 -12.09 -0.21
N ASP A 17 -20.25 -13.38 0.02
CA ASP A 17 -20.59 -13.95 1.33
C ASP A 17 -19.48 -13.78 2.38
N CYS A 18 -18.25 -13.53 1.93
CA CYS A 18 -17.13 -13.18 2.82
C CYS A 18 -17.27 -11.78 3.42
N PHE A 19 -18.16 -10.94 2.91
CA PHE A 19 -18.37 -9.56 3.35
C PHE A 19 -19.74 -9.35 4.00
N PHE A 20 -19.87 -8.26 4.75
CA PHE A 20 -21.20 -7.80 5.18
C PHE A 20 -21.99 -7.34 3.95
N PRO A 21 -23.35 -7.42 4.00
CA PRO A 21 -24.16 -6.99 2.88
C PRO A 21 -23.89 -5.53 2.51
N LEU A 22 -23.32 -5.32 1.33
CA LEU A 22 -23.08 -3.98 0.82
C LEU A 22 -24.40 -3.35 0.37
N LYS A 23 -24.60 -2.07 0.73
CA LYS A 23 -25.75 -1.30 0.25
C LYS A 23 -25.49 -0.86 -1.20
N GLY A 24 -26.09 -1.57 -2.16
CA GLY A 24 -25.88 -1.31 -3.57
C GLY A 24 -24.57 -1.86 -4.13
N ILE A 25 -24.07 -1.26 -5.21
CA ILE A 25 -22.85 -1.65 -5.90
C ILE A 25 -21.69 -0.79 -5.41
N TYR A 26 -20.67 -1.43 -4.85
CA TYR A 26 -19.49 -0.74 -4.33
C TYR A 26 -18.29 -0.96 -5.26
N LEU A 27 -17.93 0.07 -6.03
CA LEU A 27 -16.81 0.09 -6.98
C LEU A 27 -15.72 1.07 -6.50
N ASN A 28 -15.47 1.13 -5.20
CA ASN A 28 -14.57 2.13 -4.60
C ASN A 28 -13.50 1.53 -3.68
N ALA A 29 -13.15 0.25 -3.90
CA ALA A 29 -12.12 -0.44 -3.11
C ALA A 29 -10.74 0.28 -3.15
N GLY A 30 -10.47 1.05 -4.20
CA GLY A 30 -9.27 1.87 -4.32
C GLY A 30 -9.18 3.07 -3.36
N VAL A 31 -10.29 3.44 -2.67
CA VAL A 31 -10.28 4.42 -1.57
C VAL A 31 -10.20 3.68 -0.24
N GLN A 32 -11.12 2.78 0.00
CA GLN A 32 -11.17 1.93 1.18
C GLN A 32 -11.86 0.62 0.84
N HIS A 33 -11.23 -0.50 1.20
CA HIS A 33 -11.85 -1.82 1.00
C HIS A 33 -12.88 -2.09 2.12
N PRO A 34 -14.05 -2.66 1.80
CA PRO A 34 -14.97 -3.13 2.83
C PRO A 34 -14.32 -4.18 3.73
N VAL A 35 -14.65 -4.15 5.01
CA VAL A 35 -14.19 -5.14 5.99
C VAL A 35 -14.91 -6.46 5.75
N SER A 36 -14.15 -7.57 5.66
CA SER A 36 -14.71 -8.91 5.57
C SER A 36 -15.24 -9.38 6.94
N ARG A 37 -16.17 -10.36 6.93
CA ARG A 37 -16.73 -10.94 8.17
C ARG A 37 -15.63 -11.57 9.03
N GLY A 38 -14.71 -12.33 8.42
CA GLY A 38 -13.62 -12.97 9.15
C GLY A 38 -12.59 -11.97 9.70
N SER A 39 -12.33 -10.88 8.98
CA SER A 39 -11.49 -9.79 9.49
C SER A 39 -12.13 -9.08 10.69
N ALA A 40 -13.45 -8.86 10.66
CA ALA A 40 -14.20 -8.29 11.79
C ALA A 40 -14.21 -9.24 12.99
N GLU A 41 -14.35 -10.56 12.78
CA GLU A 41 -14.30 -11.56 13.85
C GLU A 41 -12.91 -11.63 14.49
N ALA A 42 -11.84 -11.62 13.71
CA ALA A 42 -10.47 -11.55 14.22
C ALA A 42 -10.23 -10.30 15.08
N ALA A 43 -10.76 -9.15 14.68
CA ALA A 43 -10.73 -7.93 15.48
C ALA A 43 -11.50 -8.09 16.80
N TYR A 44 -12.67 -8.73 16.77
CA TYR A 44 -13.49 -8.99 17.95
C TYR A 44 -12.82 -9.97 18.92
N ASP A 45 -12.12 -11.00 18.42
CA ASP A 45 -11.34 -11.94 19.26
C ASP A 45 -10.22 -11.20 20.00
N TYR A 46 -9.54 -10.26 19.33
CA TYR A 46 -8.59 -9.39 20.03
C TYR A 46 -9.26 -8.54 21.12
N ILE A 47 -10.45 -7.98 20.85
CA ILE A 47 -11.20 -7.19 21.87
C ILE A 47 -11.57 -8.06 23.06
N LYS A 48 -12.04 -9.28 22.85
CA LYS A 48 -12.32 -10.26 23.92
C LYS A 48 -11.09 -10.57 24.74
N TYR A 49 -9.98 -10.91 24.09
CA TYR A 49 -8.68 -11.13 24.76
C TYR A 49 -8.31 -9.95 25.65
N LYS A 50 -8.35 -8.73 25.10
CA LYS A 50 -8.00 -7.52 25.85
C LYS A 50 -8.96 -7.21 26.99
N GLY A 51 -10.24 -7.50 26.83
CA GLY A 51 -11.30 -7.21 27.81
C GLY A 51 -11.34 -8.19 28.98
N PHE A 52 -11.16 -9.48 28.70
CA PHE A 52 -11.35 -10.54 29.72
C PHE A 52 -10.07 -11.13 30.25
N HIS A 53 -8.94 -10.96 29.59
CA HIS A 53 -7.65 -11.59 29.92
C HIS A 53 -7.70 -13.12 30.14
N THR A 54 -8.69 -13.79 29.55
CA THR A 54 -9.00 -15.19 29.83
C THR A 54 -8.61 -16.14 28.71
N ASP A 55 -8.23 -15.61 27.55
CA ASP A 55 -7.86 -16.43 26.40
C ASP A 55 -6.34 -16.61 26.39
N HIS A 56 -5.87 -17.69 26.98
CA HIS A 56 -4.44 -18.03 27.06
C HIS A 56 -3.84 -18.39 25.68
N ASP A 57 -4.69 -18.71 24.70
CA ASP A 57 -4.26 -19.11 23.36
C ASP A 57 -4.01 -17.91 22.43
N TYR A 58 -4.50 -16.71 22.78
CA TYR A 58 -4.31 -15.50 21.99
C TYR A 58 -2.99 -14.81 22.33
N ASN A 59 -2.00 -14.88 21.43
CA ASN A 59 -0.70 -14.24 21.63
C ASN A 59 -0.46 -13.11 20.60
N PRO A 60 -0.65 -11.84 20.99
CA PRO A 60 -0.49 -10.71 20.06
C PRO A 60 0.94 -10.49 19.58
N ILE A 61 1.95 -11.02 20.28
CA ILE A 61 3.36 -10.93 19.85
C ILE A 61 3.63 -11.94 18.74
N VAL A 62 3.12 -13.16 18.88
CA VAL A 62 3.24 -14.20 17.85
C VAL A 62 2.48 -13.75 16.59
N MET A 63 1.24 -13.29 16.75
CA MET A 63 0.42 -12.79 15.63
C MET A 63 1.11 -11.67 14.86
N ARG A 64 1.78 -10.75 15.54
CA ARG A 64 2.56 -9.68 14.92
C ARG A 64 3.64 -10.22 13.98
N LYS A 65 4.34 -11.27 14.40
CA LYS A 65 5.39 -11.93 13.59
C LYS A 65 4.78 -12.71 12.42
N GLU A 66 3.66 -13.38 12.63
CA GLU A 66 2.92 -14.10 11.58
C GLU A 66 2.48 -13.15 10.47
N VAL A 67 1.95 -11.98 10.81
CA VAL A 67 1.53 -10.96 9.84
C VAL A 67 2.70 -10.44 9.01
N ILE A 68 3.86 -10.20 9.64
CA ILE A 68 5.10 -9.85 8.91
C ILE A 68 5.49 -11.00 7.95
N GLY A 69 5.47 -12.25 8.42
CA GLY A 69 5.80 -13.41 7.59
C GLY A 69 4.84 -13.61 6.41
N LYS A 70 3.54 -13.38 6.61
CA LYS A 70 2.53 -13.43 5.53
C LYS A 70 2.73 -12.32 4.51
N PHE A 71 3.02 -11.11 4.96
CA PHE A 71 3.30 -10.00 4.04
C PHE A 71 4.63 -10.22 3.29
N ALA A 72 5.67 -10.71 3.97
CA ALA A 72 6.93 -11.11 3.34
C ALA A 72 6.70 -12.13 2.21
N LYS A 73 5.91 -13.18 2.49
CA LYS A 73 5.53 -14.18 1.48
C LYS A 73 4.77 -13.56 0.31
N LEU A 74 3.88 -12.61 0.57
CA LEU A 74 3.06 -11.95 -0.46
C LEU A 74 3.89 -11.16 -1.47
N ILE A 75 5.05 -10.62 -1.06
CA ILE A 75 5.91 -9.78 -1.92
C ILE A 75 7.27 -10.41 -2.22
N ASN A 76 7.49 -11.68 -1.86
CA ASN A 76 8.77 -12.40 -1.99
C ASN A 76 9.95 -11.72 -1.25
N ALA A 77 9.71 -11.14 -0.07
CA ALA A 77 10.71 -10.55 0.81
C ALA A 77 11.13 -11.49 1.96
N GLU A 78 12.20 -11.14 2.64
CA GLU A 78 12.56 -11.75 3.93
C GLU A 78 11.91 -10.97 5.09
N PRO A 79 11.46 -11.64 6.19
CA PRO A 79 10.81 -10.94 7.31
C PRO A 79 11.64 -9.84 7.97
N ASN A 80 12.97 -9.93 7.97
CA ASN A 80 13.87 -8.91 8.55
C ASN A 80 14.03 -7.67 7.67
N GLU A 81 13.56 -7.71 6.42
CA GLU A 81 13.48 -6.56 5.51
C GLU A 81 12.22 -5.72 5.74
N LEU A 82 11.36 -6.12 6.69
CA LEU A 82 10.05 -5.53 6.91
C LEU A 82 9.88 -4.95 8.30
N THR A 83 9.13 -3.86 8.37
CA THR A 83 8.57 -3.33 9.62
C THR A 83 7.20 -2.70 9.38
N TYR A 84 6.53 -2.36 10.48
CA TYR A 84 5.29 -1.60 10.42
C TYR A 84 5.55 -0.10 10.40
N VAL A 85 4.68 0.62 9.70
CA VAL A 85 4.61 2.09 9.66
C VAL A 85 3.16 2.54 9.85
N GLY A 86 2.94 3.79 10.25
CA GLY A 86 1.59 4.32 10.45
C GLY A 86 0.79 4.54 9.15
N SER A 87 1.49 4.73 8.03
CA SER A 87 0.89 4.92 6.70
C SER A 87 1.99 4.85 5.63
N THR A 88 1.62 4.80 4.33
CA THR A 88 2.54 4.97 3.21
C THR A 88 3.33 6.27 3.31
N THR A 89 2.64 7.38 3.58
CA THR A 89 3.26 8.71 3.74
C THR A 89 4.27 8.75 4.90
N ALA A 90 4.00 8.05 6.02
CA ALA A 90 4.94 7.94 7.13
C ALA A 90 6.20 7.17 6.71
N GLY A 91 6.04 6.08 5.97
CA GLY A 91 7.17 5.30 5.45
C GLY A 91 8.04 6.11 4.49
N GLU A 92 7.43 6.85 3.57
CA GLU A 92 8.15 7.72 2.64
C GLU A 92 8.98 8.80 3.36
N ASN A 93 8.39 9.49 4.34
CA ASN A 93 9.11 10.47 5.16
C ASN A 93 10.26 9.83 5.96
N LEU A 94 10.07 8.62 6.49
CA LEU A 94 11.13 7.90 7.20
C LEU A 94 12.32 7.56 6.29
N ILE A 95 12.07 7.15 5.05
CA ILE A 95 13.15 6.89 4.08
C ILE A 95 13.89 8.18 3.73
N ILE A 96 13.18 9.28 3.49
CA ILE A 96 13.80 10.59 3.22
C ILE A 96 14.70 11.03 4.38
N GLN A 97 14.25 10.84 5.63
CA GLN A 97 15.03 11.15 6.82
C GLN A 97 16.23 10.21 6.98
N ALA A 98 16.06 8.90 6.73
CA ALA A 98 17.12 7.91 6.83
C ALA A 98 18.22 8.13 5.77
N LEU A 99 17.88 8.67 4.61
CA LEU A 99 18.83 9.10 3.57
C LEU A 99 19.51 10.43 3.91
N GLU A 100 19.06 11.14 4.95
CA GLU A 100 19.56 12.47 5.33
C GLU A 100 19.58 13.47 4.15
N LEU A 101 18.59 13.41 3.26
CA LEU A 101 18.55 14.22 2.04
C LEU A 101 18.76 15.71 2.30
N ILE A 102 18.15 16.26 3.34
CA ILE A 102 18.26 17.68 3.69
C ILE A 102 19.69 18.05 4.12
N LYS A 103 20.39 17.13 4.81
CA LYS A 103 21.74 17.37 5.32
C LYS A 103 22.80 17.18 4.25
N ASN A 104 22.66 16.11 3.46
CA ASN A 104 23.69 15.68 2.49
C ASN A 104 23.47 16.32 1.11
N GLY A 105 22.30 16.88 0.85
CA GLY A 105 21.90 17.34 -0.46
C GLY A 105 21.56 16.18 -1.39
N GLY A 106 21.51 16.45 -2.68
CA GLY A 106 21.21 15.49 -3.73
C GLY A 106 20.01 15.90 -4.56
N GLN A 107 19.61 15.00 -5.47
CA GLN A 107 18.50 15.19 -6.38
C GLN A 107 17.46 14.11 -6.14
N VAL A 108 16.20 14.47 -6.19
CA VAL A 108 15.05 13.54 -6.23
C VAL A 108 14.42 13.60 -7.61
N VAL A 109 14.17 12.44 -8.23
CA VAL A 109 13.39 12.33 -9.45
C VAL A 109 12.05 11.64 -9.12
N THR A 110 10.94 12.23 -9.54
CA THR A 110 9.59 11.70 -9.37
C THR A 110 8.78 11.94 -10.62
N ASP A 111 7.51 11.55 -10.63
CA ASP A 111 6.59 11.85 -11.73
C ASP A 111 5.26 12.43 -11.25
N ASP A 112 4.46 12.96 -12.18
CA ASP A 112 3.17 13.57 -11.89
C ASP A 112 2.01 12.56 -11.80
N LEU A 113 2.29 11.27 -11.85
CA LEU A 113 1.36 10.18 -11.53
C LEU A 113 1.59 9.62 -10.12
N HIS A 114 2.60 10.11 -9.39
CA HIS A 114 2.80 9.77 -8.00
C HIS A 114 1.66 10.30 -7.13
N TYR A 115 1.54 9.79 -5.91
CA TYR A 115 0.47 10.18 -4.98
C TYR A 115 0.51 11.67 -4.66
N PHE A 116 -0.65 12.34 -4.69
CA PHE A 116 -0.73 13.80 -4.48
C PHE A 116 -0.20 14.25 -3.10
N GLY A 117 -0.25 13.39 -2.07
CA GLY A 117 0.36 13.68 -0.76
C GLY A 117 1.87 13.77 -0.82
N SER A 118 2.51 13.01 -1.72
CA SER A 118 3.95 13.04 -1.94
C SER A 118 4.41 14.33 -2.61
N TYR A 119 3.54 15.00 -3.39
CA TYR A 119 3.86 16.32 -3.94
C TYR A 119 4.14 17.37 -2.87
N GLN A 120 3.45 17.28 -1.72
CA GLN A 120 3.73 18.16 -0.60
C GLN A 120 5.11 17.88 -0.01
N ILE A 121 5.47 16.61 0.14
CA ILE A 121 6.78 16.19 0.65
C ILE A 121 7.88 16.75 -0.25
N TYR A 122 7.82 16.49 -1.55
CA TYR A 122 8.84 16.96 -2.50
C TYR A 122 8.81 18.47 -2.73
N GLY A 123 7.64 19.09 -2.62
CA GLY A 123 7.50 20.54 -2.60
C GLY A 123 8.20 21.20 -1.42
N GLU A 124 8.11 20.61 -0.22
CA GLU A 124 8.82 21.12 0.97
C GLU A 124 10.33 20.82 0.90
N LEU A 125 10.75 19.68 0.38
CA LEU A 125 12.18 19.40 0.14
C LEU A 125 12.78 20.42 -0.83
N LYS A 126 12.07 20.78 -1.89
CA LYS A 126 12.51 21.80 -2.84
C LYS A 126 12.71 23.16 -2.18
N LYS A 127 11.84 23.57 -1.26
CA LYS A 127 12.00 24.80 -0.47
C LYS A 127 13.22 24.77 0.45
N GLN A 128 13.65 23.58 0.84
CA GLN A 128 14.85 23.36 1.66
C GLN A 128 16.12 23.17 0.83
N GLY A 129 16.07 23.44 -0.48
CA GLY A 129 17.24 23.43 -1.37
C GLY A 129 17.53 22.09 -2.06
N ILE A 130 16.67 21.08 -1.89
CA ILE A 130 16.81 19.81 -2.64
C ILE A 130 16.33 20.02 -4.07
N GLU A 131 17.11 19.57 -5.03
CA GLU A 131 16.70 19.53 -6.43
C GLU A 131 15.63 18.43 -6.63
N VAL A 132 14.46 18.81 -7.12
CA VAL A 132 13.36 17.87 -7.42
C VAL A 132 12.97 18.01 -8.87
N ILE A 133 13.14 16.94 -9.63
CA ILE A 133 12.70 16.81 -11.03
C ILE A 133 11.41 16.01 -11.06
N THR A 134 10.39 16.53 -11.73
CA THR A 134 9.10 15.86 -11.90
C THR A 134 8.89 15.51 -13.38
N ILE A 135 8.91 14.24 -13.69
CA ILE A 135 8.60 13.71 -15.03
C ILE A 135 7.10 13.89 -15.30
N ARG A 136 6.77 14.36 -16.51
CA ARG A 136 5.38 14.57 -16.91
C ARG A 136 4.86 13.40 -17.74
N HIS A 137 3.69 12.89 -17.34
CA HIS A 137 3.04 11.86 -18.13
C HIS A 137 2.61 12.36 -19.51
N LYS A 138 2.63 11.45 -20.50
CA LYS A 138 2.10 11.67 -21.84
C LYS A 138 0.91 10.76 -22.07
N ASN A 139 -0.29 11.33 -22.20
CA ASN A 139 -1.55 10.55 -22.37
C ASN A 139 -1.79 9.48 -21.29
N GLY A 140 -1.44 9.76 -20.03
CA GLY A 140 -1.63 8.84 -18.91
C GLY A 140 -0.51 7.82 -18.71
N ASN A 141 0.53 7.82 -19.54
CA ASN A 141 1.70 6.97 -19.45
C ASN A 141 2.98 7.78 -19.14
N ILE A 142 3.93 7.16 -18.48
CA ILE A 142 5.27 7.71 -18.26
C ILE A 142 6.22 7.15 -19.32
N ASP A 143 6.99 8.06 -19.94
CA ASP A 143 8.04 7.71 -20.88
C ASP A 143 9.36 7.49 -20.11
N TYR A 144 9.88 6.27 -20.12
CA TYR A 144 11.13 5.94 -19.42
C TYR A 144 12.36 6.64 -19.98
N ALA A 145 12.33 7.11 -21.23
CA ALA A 145 13.40 7.94 -21.77
C ALA A 145 13.55 9.28 -21.04
N GLU A 146 12.45 9.80 -20.46
CA GLU A 146 12.49 10.99 -19.61
C GLU A 146 13.22 10.69 -18.27
N TYR A 147 13.04 9.48 -17.71
CA TYR A 147 13.79 9.04 -16.54
C TYR A 147 15.27 8.86 -16.87
N GLU A 148 15.59 8.23 -18.00
CA GLU A 148 16.98 8.06 -18.48
C GLU A 148 17.70 9.41 -18.65
N ALA A 149 16.99 10.44 -19.08
CA ALA A 149 17.52 11.79 -19.23
C ALA A 149 17.64 12.58 -17.91
N ALA A 150 16.74 12.32 -16.95
CA ALA A 150 16.67 13.07 -15.71
C ALA A 150 17.56 12.50 -14.60
N ILE A 151 17.75 11.19 -14.56
CA ILE A 151 18.56 10.50 -13.54
C ILE A 151 20.04 10.62 -13.88
N THR A 152 20.80 11.14 -12.93
CA THR A 152 22.25 11.36 -13.05
C THR A 152 22.95 10.90 -11.77
N ASP A 153 24.28 10.93 -11.75
CA ASP A 153 25.08 10.61 -10.55
C ASP A 153 24.82 11.54 -9.35
N LYS A 154 24.04 12.61 -9.54
CA LYS A 154 23.54 13.47 -8.45
C LYS A 154 22.22 12.95 -7.85
N THR A 155 21.53 12.05 -8.53
CA THR A 155 20.24 11.53 -8.10
C THR A 155 20.44 10.60 -6.92
N THR A 156 19.82 10.93 -5.79
CA THR A 156 19.86 10.11 -4.58
C THR A 156 18.65 9.20 -4.50
N LEU A 157 17.48 9.70 -4.90
CA LEU A 157 16.21 8.98 -4.78
C LEU A 157 15.35 9.17 -6.02
N VAL A 158 14.82 8.06 -6.53
CA VAL A 158 13.70 8.04 -7.46
C VAL A 158 12.46 7.58 -6.68
N ALA A 159 11.39 8.38 -6.69
CA ALA A 159 10.21 8.09 -5.88
C ALA A 159 8.93 8.13 -6.73
N VAL A 160 8.20 7.00 -6.71
CA VAL A 160 7.01 6.81 -7.56
C VAL A 160 5.89 6.07 -6.81
N SER A 161 4.67 6.14 -7.31
CA SER A 161 3.64 5.16 -6.99
C SER A 161 3.74 3.99 -7.96
N SER A 162 3.99 2.78 -7.47
CA SER A 162 4.08 1.60 -8.35
C SER A 162 2.83 1.38 -9.21
N VAL A 163 1.67 1.79 -8.67
CA VAL A 163 0.41 1.94 -9.38
C VAL A 163 -0.21 3.29 -9.03
N SER A 164 -0.43 4.12 -10.03
CA SER A 164 -0.99 5.46 -9.85
C SER A 164 -2.44 5.42 -9.36
N THR A 165 -2.72 6.21 -8.31
CA THR A 165 -4.09 6.44 -7.84
C THR A 165 -4.93 7.25 -8.82
N PHE A 166 -4.32 8.03 -9.70
CA PHE A 166 -5.04 8.90 -10.63
C PHE A 166 -5.69 8.13 -11.77
N ASN A 167 -4.94 7.22 -12.38
CA ASN A 167 -5.40 6.55 -13.60
C ASN A 167 -5.07 5.06 -13.67
N GLY A 168 -4.47 4.45 -12.64
CA GLY A 168 -4.09 3.04 -12.68
C GLY A 168 -2.88 2.75 -13.59
N HIS A 169 -2.08 3.75 -13.97
CA HIS A 169 -0.78 3.51 -14.60
C HIS A 169 0.07 2.64 -13.68
N GLN A 170 0.63 1.56 -14.22
CA GLN A 170 1.50 0.64 -13.49
C GLN A 170 2.93 0.79 -14.01
N HIS A 171 3.85 1.16 -13.11
CA HIS A 171 5.27 1.25 -13.46
C HIS A 171 5.90 -0.12 -13.71
N ASP A 172 6.73 -0.22 -14.74
CA ASP A 172 7.75 -1.25 -14.87
C ASP A 172 8.89 -0.90 -13.88
N LEU A 173 8.72 -1.36 -12.63
CA LEU A 173 9.69 -1.06 -11.57
C LEU A 173 11.06 -1.66 -11.86
N LYS A 174 11.13 -2.83 -12.51
CA LYS A 174 12.43 -3.43 -12.89
C LYS A 174 13.20 -2.50 -13.79
N ARG A 175 12.57 -2.03 -14.85
CA ARG A 175 13.17 -1.07 -15.77
C ARG A 175 13.58 0.23 -15.07
N LEU A 176 12.73 0.74 -14.19
CA LEU A 176 13.02 1.97 -13.43
C LEU A 176 14.22 1.79 -12.49
N CYS A 177 14.29 0.66 -11.77
CA CYS A 177 15.41 0.31 -10.91
C CYS A 177 16.72 0.13 -11.74
N ASP A 178 16.64 -0.55 -12.89
CA ASP A 178 17.80 -0.71 -13.77
C ASP A 178 18.37 0.64 -14.25
N ILE A 179 17.50 1.63 -14.53
CA ILE A 179 17.89 3.00 -14.87
C ILE A 179 18.52 3.70 -13.66
N ALA A 180 17.85 3.68 -12.52
CA ALA A 180 18.29 4.39 -11.32
C ALA A 180 19.61 3.85 -10.77
N HIS A 181 19.74 2.53 -10.67
CA HIS A 181 20.91 1.88 -10.08
C HIS A 181 22.18 2.08 -10.91
N LYS A 182 22.12 2.29 -12.23
CA LYS A 182 23.27 2.66 -13.06
C LYS A 182 23.96 3.93 -12.58
N HIS A 183 23.23 4.82 -11.94
CA HIS A 183 23.72 6.08 -11.40
C HIS A 183 23.84 6.07 -9.86
N GLY A 184 23.64 4.90 -9.22
CA GLY A 184 23.69 4.77 -7.77
C GLY A 184 22.47 5.35 -7.02
N ALA A 185 21.44 5.77 -7.74
CA ALA A 185 20.20 6.25 -7.16
C ALA A 185 19.36 5.09 -6.61
N LEU A 186 18.68 5.31 -5.49
CA LEU A 186 17.78 4.33 -4.87
C LEU A 186 16.32 4.58 -5.31
N VAL A 187 15.49 3.53 -5.30
CA VAL A 187 14.09 3.60 -5.75
C VAL A 187 13.13 3.34 -4.59
N TYR A 188 12.26 4.30 -4.32
CA TYR A 188 11.12 4.18 -3.42
C TYR A 188 9.81 4.02 -4.21
N ALA A 189 8.98 3.05 -3.83
CA ALA A 189 7.67 2.83 -4.42
C ALA A 189 6.54 2.85 -3.37
N ASP A 190 5.62 3.81 -3.48
CA ASP A 190 4.30 3.70 -2.84
C ASP A 190 3.51 2.61 -3.56
N SER A 191 3.36 1.46 -2.90
CA SER A 191 2.74 0.27 -3.49
C SER A 191 1.35 -0.03 -2.92
N ILE A 192 0.69 0.96 -2.32
CA ILE A 192 -0.64 0.79 -1.72
C ILE A 192 -1.73 0.41 -2.73
N HIS A 193 -1.55 0.70 -4.03
CA HIS A 193 -2.47 0.31 -5.10
C HIS A 193 -2.03 -0.93 -5.87
N HIS A 194 -0.86 -1.48 -5.55
CA HIS A 194 -0.28 -2.64 -6.22
C HIS A 194 -0.42 -3.92 -5.38
N ILE A 195 0.15 -3.92 -4.15
CA ILE A 195 0.25 -5.13 -3.32
C ILE A 195 -1.14 -5.56 -2.83
N GLY A 196 -1.45 -6.83 -3.07
CA GLY A 196 -2.77 -7.42 -2.84
C GLY A 196 -3.79 -7.17 -3.97
N ALA A 197 -3.48 -6.25 -4.89
CA ALA A 197 -4.30 -5.97 -6.08
C ALA A 197 -3.85 -6.75 -7.31
N THR A 198 -2.54 -6.79 -7.56
CA THR A 198 -1.90 -7.51 -8.67
C THR A 198 -0.61 -8.14 -8.15
N PRO A 199 -0.06 -9.16 -8.81
CA PRO A 199 1.19 -9.81 -8.40
C PRO A 199 2.33 -8.81 -8.25
N PHE A 200 3.14 -9.01 -7.22
CA PHE A 200 4.27 -8.15 -6.89
C PHE A 200 5.43 -8.97 -6.32
N ASP A 201 6.64 -8.73 -6.82
CA ASP A 201 7.86 -9.40 -6.37
C ASP A 201 8.99 -8.38 -6.19
N VAL A 202 9.47 -8.22 -4.95
CA VAL A 202 10.52 -7.24 -4.64
C VAL A 202 11.87 -7.65 -5.23
N LYS A 203 12.13 -8.95 -5.34
CA LYS A 203 13.42 -9.46 -5.87
C LYS A 203 13.49 -9.28 -7.38
N ASP A 204 12.39 -9.53 -8.09
CA ASP A 204 12.33 -9.32 -9.53
C ASP A 204 12.34 -7.83 -9.90
N SER A 205 11.60 -7.00 -9.17
CA SER A 205 11.54 -5.56 -9.41
C SER A 205 12.84 -4.82 -9.08
N GLY A 206 13.63 -5.33 -8.14
CA GLY A 206 14.85 -4.69 -7.67
C GLY A 206 14.65 -3.43 -6.85
N VAL A 207 13.41 -3.11 -6.45
CA VAL A 207 13.09 -1.90 -5.69
C VAL A 207 13.79 -1.89 -4.32
N ASP A 208 14.24 -0.71 -3.89
CA ASP A 208 14.99 -0.55 -2.64
C ASP A 208 14.08 -0.35 -1.43
N PHE A 209 12.98 0.38 -1.62
CA PHE A 209 12.03 0.73 -0.57
C PHE A 209 10.59 0.61 -1.06
N ILE A 210 9.73 0.06 -0.20
CA ILE A 210 8.29 0.05 -0.44
C ILE A 210 7.56 0.51 0.80
N SER A 211 6.51 1.31 0.61
CA SER A 211 5.48 1.48 1.63
C SER A 211 4.11 1.02 1.11
N CYS A 212 3.35 0.33 1.97
CA CYS A 212 2.03 -0.18 1.62
C CYS A 212 1.07 -0.06 2.82
N GLY A 213 0.06 0.81 2.72
CA GLY A 213 -1.00 0.91 3.72
C GLY A 213 -1.98 -0.27 3.66
N THR A 214 -2.62 -0.57 4.78
CA THR A 214 -3.39 -1.82 4.97
C THR A 214 -4.85 -1.75 4.51
N PHE A 215 -5.44 -0.55 4.40
CA PHE A 215 -6.89 -0.33 4.29
C PHE A 215 -7.47 -0.39 2.88
N LYS A 216 -6.63 -0.65 1.88
CA LYS A 216 -7.06 -0.86 0.49
C LYS A 216 -7.01 -2.36 0.17
N TRP A 217 -6.10 -2.79 -0.65
CA TRP A 217 -6.06 -4.15 -1.20
C TRP A 217 -5.61 -5.23 -0.20
N LEU A 218 -5.01 -4.83 0.94
CA LEU A 218 -4.74 -5.72 2.06
C LEU A 218 -5.96 -5.94 2.97
N MET A 219 -7.10 -5.29 2.71
CA MET A 219 -8.43 -5.53 3.28
C MET A 219 -8.52 -5.40 4.81
N ALA A 220 -7.63 -4.60 5.44
CA ALA A 220 -7.69 -4.25 6.86
C ALA A 220 -8.07 -2.77 7.06
N ASP A 221 -7.91 -2.23 8.26
CA ASP A 221 -8.27 -0.85 8.56
C ASP A 221 -7.07 0.11 8.45
N GLN A 222 -7.35 1.39 8.63
CA GLN A 222 -6.38 2.49 8.62
C GLN A 222 -5.48 2.50 9.85
N GLY A 223 -4.40 3.31 9.82
CA GLY A 223 -3.49 3.51 10.93
C GLY A 223 -2.32 2.53 10.96
N LEU A 224 -2.19 1.68 9.97
CA LEU A 224 -1.09 0.75 9.80
C LEU A 224 -0.67 0.63 8.32
N GLY A 225 0.59 0.33 8.11
CA GLY A 225 1.19 -0.01 6.83
C GLY A 225 2.45 -0.83 7.04
N PHE A 226 3.04 -1.28 5.96
CA PHE A 226 4.33 -1.94 5.93
C PHE A 226 5.36 -1.03 5.27
N LEU A 227 6.60 -1.12 5.76
CA LEU A 227 7.80 -0.59 5.14
C LEU A 227 8.73 -1.77 4.85
N TYR A 228 9.14 -1.90 3.59
CA TYR A 228 10.20 -2.78 3.15
C TYR A 228 11.45 -1.98 2.87
N VAL A 229 12.60 -2.51 3.28
CA VAL A 229 13.93 -1.99 2.94
C VAL A 229 14.78 -3.16 2.52
N ARG A 230 15.33 -3.09 1.31
CA ARG A 230 16.24 -4.10 0.78
C ARG A 230 17.47 -4.24 1.69
N SER A 231 17.82 -5.47 2.05
CA SER A 231 18.79 -5.76 3.10
C SER A 231 20.20 -5.18 2.85
N ASP A 232 20.65 -5.12 1.60
CA ASP A 232 21.95 -4.54 1.23
C ASP A 232 21.99 -3.00 1.23
N VAL A 233 20.82 -2.37 1.27
CA VAL A 233 20.67 -0.91 1.39
C VAL A 233 20.61 -0.47 2.86
N LEU A 234 20.03 -1.28 3.73
CA LEU A 234 19.82 -0.96 5.14
C LEU A 234 21.09 -0.42 5.86
N PRO A 235 22.28 -1.00 5.71
CA PRO A 235 23.51 -0.50 6.36
C PRO A 235 23.97 0.89 5.88
N LYS A 236 23.43 1.37 4.75
CA LYS A 236 23.78 2.70 4.18
C LYS A 236 22.88 3.81 4.73
N LEU A 237 21.87 3.46 5.51
CA LEU A 237 20.88 4.38 6.06
C LEU A 237 21.24 4.81 7.48
N ASN A 238 20.70 5.97 7.88
CA ASN A 238 20.71 6.41 9.26
C ASN A 238 19.39 6.07 9.95
N ARG A 239 19.41 5.81 11.26
CA ARG A 239 18.19 5.66 12.04
C ARG A 239 17.52 7.02 12.21
N PRO A 240 16.30 7.24 11.63
CA PRO A 240 15.67 8.55 11.68
C PRO A 240 15.10 8.88 13.08
N TRP A 241 14.71 7.85 13.82
CA TRP A 241 14.13 7.96 15.16
C TRP A 241 14.68 6.87 16.06
N TYR A 242 14.52 7.04 17.39
CA TYR A 242 14.98 6.09 18.39
C TYR A 242 13.84 5.66 19.31
N GLY A 243 13.79 4.36 19.67
CA GLY A 243 12.76 3.82 20.54
C GLY A 243 13.03 2.39 21.01
N LYS A 244 12.27 1.96 22.03
CA LYS A 244 12.44 0.68 22.71
C LYS A 244 12.44 -0.55 21.79
N ARG A 245 11.72 -0.51 20.66
CA ARG A 245 11.63 -1.67 19.76
C ARG A 245 12.89 -1.94 18.95
N GLN A 246 13.78 -0.98 18.91
CA GLN A 246 15.07 -1.07 18.23
C GLN A 246 16.16 -1.69 19.12
N VAL A 247 15.83 -1.91 20.40
CA VAL A 247 16.78 -2.28 21.44
C VAL A 247 16.77 -3.79 21.66
N ARG A 248 17.97 -4.37 21.71
CA ARG A 248 18.27 -5.73 22.19
C ARG A 248 19.09 -5.68 23.48
N ASN A 249 19.12 -6.80 24.18
CA ASN A 249 20.01 -7.01 25.34
C ASN A 249 19.96 -5.87 26.36
N LEU A 250 18.75 -5.29 26.58
CA LEU A 250 18.57 -4.22 27.52
C LEU A 250 18.87 -4.69 28.94
N VAL A 251 19.87 -4.08 29.57
CA VAL A 251 20.19 -4.22 31.01
C VAL A 251 19.88 -2.89 31.69
N THR A 252 19.14 -2.93 32.78
CA THR A 252 18.83 -1.75 33.59
C THR A 252 19.63 -1.75 34.89
N HIS A 253 19.96 -0.55 35.38
CA HIS A 253 20.71 -0.34 36.64
C HIS A 253 19.89 0.55 37.60
N VAL A 254 18.56 0.39 37.56
CA VAL A 254 17.60 1.27 38.25
C VAL A 254 17.11 0.69 39.56
N PHE A 255 16.97 -0.65 39.64
CA PHE A 255 16.33 -1.30 40.77
C PHE A 255 17.34 -1.84 41.79
N PRO A 256 16.95 -1.90 43.09
CA PRO A 256 17.74 -2.61 44.08
C PRO A 256 17.98 -4.07 43.66
N GLY A 257 19.23 -4.46 43.55
CA GLY A 257 19.64 -5.79 43.09
C GLY A 257 20.10 -5.83 41.60
N ASP A 258 19.91 -4.78 40.85
CA ASP A 258 20.54 -4.63 39.55
C ASP A 258 22.07 -4.53 39.71
N GLN A 259 22.82 -4.96 38.71
CA GLN A 259 24.25 -4.73 38.67
C GLN A 259 24.55 -3.23 38.62
N ILE A 260 25.57 -2.79 39.38
CA ILE A 260 26.00 -1.40 39.34
C ILE A 260 26.72 -1.18 38.00
N ALA A 261 26.30 -0.16 37.25
CA ALA A 261 26.98 0.25 36.04
C ALA A 261 28.43 0.69 36.34
N ASN A 262 29.34 0.46 35.39
CA ASN A 262 30.73 0.85 35.50
C ASN A 262 30.97 2.36 35.41
N ASP A 263 29.94 3.13 35.00
CA ASP A 263 29.92 4.59 34.89
C ASP A 263 28.50 5.11 35.20
N ASP A 264 28.19 6.34 34.85
CA ASP A 264 26.88 6.98 35.08
C ASP A 264 25.75 6.46 34.18
N GLN A 265 25.94 5.31 33.53
CA GLN A 265 24.89 4.75 32.65
C GLN A 265 23.77 4.09 33.46
N VAL A 266 22.54 4.47 33.16
CA VAL A 266 21.33 3.90 33.80
C VAL A 266 20.90 2.59 33.15
N TYR A 267 21.35 2.34 31.92
CA TYR A 267 21.05 1.16 31.12
C TYR A 267 22.09 0.93 30.01
N GLU A 268 22.25 -0.32 29.64
CA GLU A 268 23.05 -0.78 28.50
C GLU A 268 22.15 -1.49 27.49
N TYR A 269 22.45 -1.39 26.21
CA TYR A 269 21.70 -2.05 25.16
C TYR A 269 22.49 -2.13 23.85
N ASP A 270 22.09 -3.09 23.01
CA ASP A 270 22.48 -3.15 21.60
C ASP A 270 21.33 -2.67 20.71
N LEU A 271 21.64 -2.14 19.53
CA LEU A 271 20.65 -1.83 18.50
C LEU A 271 20.49 -3.01 17.54
N GLU A 272 19.24 -3.25 17.13
CA GLU A 272 18.94 -4.31 16.20
C GLU A 272 19.27 -3.87 14.75
N GLU A 273 19.97 -4.75 14.01
CA GLU A 273 20.34 -4.55 12.61
C GLU A 273 19.32 -5.22 11.66
N SER A 274 18.10 -4.70 11.68
CA SER A 274 17.00 -5.11 10.81
C SER A 274 16.16 -3.88 10.45
N THR A 275 15.26 -3.99 9.48
CA THR A 275 14.34 -2.88 9.16
C THR A 275 13.50 -2.47 10.37
N GLU A 276 13.11 -3.43 11.22
CA GLU A 276 12.47 -3.11 12.49
C GLU A 276 13.40 -2.30 13.41
N GLY A 277 14.66 -2.68 13.52
CA GLY A 277 15.66 -2.00 14.34
C GLY A 277 16.01 -0.60 13.86
N TYR A 278 15.80 -0.28 12.60
CA TYR A 278 16.03 1.07 12.07
C TYR A 278 14.81 1.98 12.20
N PHE A 279 13.59 1.45 12.04
CA PHE A 279 12.40 2.27 11.79
C PHE A 279 11.26 2.11 12.80
N SER A 280 11.25 1.04 13.63
CA SER A 280 10.13 0.80 14.55
C SER A 280 10.33 1.51 15.89
N VAL A 281 9.51 2.52 16.17
CA VAL A 281 9.57 3.29 17.42
C VAL A 281 8.24 3.39 18.17
N TRP A 282 7.15 2.90 17.57
CA TRP A 282 5.80 3.04 18.13
C TRP A 282 5.13 1.72 18.49
N SER A 283 3.94 1.81 19.09
CA SER A 283 3.07 0.66 19.34
C SER A 283 2.01 0.59 18.23
N GLU A 284 1.99 -0.52 17.50
CA GLU A 284 1.07 -0.74 16.40
C GLU A 284 -0.36 -1.01 16.93
N PRO A 285 -1.41 -0.63 16.16
CA PRO A 285 -2.80 -0.95 16.49
C PRO A 285 -3.04 -2.46 16.38
N ARG A 286 -3.09 -3.16 17.51
CA ARG A 286 -3.23 -4.62 17.57
C ARG A 286 -4.51 -5.14 16.94
N ILE A 287 -5.57 -4.34 16.96
CA ILE A 287 -6.82 -4.67 16.28
C ILE A 287 -6.64 -4.78 14.77
N VAL A 288 -5.85 -3.88 14.17
CA VAL A 288 -5.56 -3.92 12.73
C VAL A 288 -4.63 -5.10 12.39
N ILE A 289 -3.69 -5.45 13.28
CA ILE A 289 -2.85 -6.65 13.13
C ILE A 289 -3.72 -7.91 13.14
N ALA A 290 -4.73 -8.00 14.02
CA ALA A 290 -5.67 -9.12 14.02
C ALA A 290 -6.46 -9.21 12.70
N GLN A 291 -6.95 -8.09 12.19
CA GLN A 291 -7.59 -8.01 10.88
C GLN A 291 -6.67 -8.49 9.75
N LEU A 292 -5.42 -8.01 9.75
CA LEU A 292 -4.41 -8.39 8.75
C LEU A 292 -4.07 -9.87 8.81
N ASN A 293 -4.00 -10.46 10.00
CA ASN A 293 -3.70 -11.88 10.13
C ASN A 293 -4.71 -12.74 9.37
N TYR A 294 -5.98 -12.36 9.39
CA TYR A 294 -7.03 -12.99 8.59
C TYR A 294 -6.93 -12.61 7.10
N SER A 295 -6.89 -11.32 6.79
CA SER A 295 -6.99 -10.85 5.42
C SER A 295 -5.78 -11.25 4.54
N LEU A 296 -4.58 -11.28 5.12
CA LEU A 296 -3.40 -11.79 4.41
C LEU A 296 -3.47 -13.30 4.16
N SER A 297 -4.03 -14.10 5.10
CA SER A 297 -4.30 -15.52 4.83
C SER A 297 -5.29 -15.67 3.67
N TYR A 298 -6.39 -14.91 3.71
CA TYR A 298 -7.37 -14.89 2.62
C TYR A 298 -6.72 -14.58 1.26
N ILE A 299 -5.88 -13.54 1.19
CA ILE A 299 -5.22 -13.12 -0.05
C ILE A 299 -4.24 -14.19 -0.55
N LEU A 300 -3.40 -14.73 0.35
CA LEU A 300 -2.41 -15.74 0.02
C LEU A 300 -3.03 -17.07 -0.42
N GLU A 301 -4.10 -17.50 0.23
CA GLU A 301 -4.79 -18.77 -0.06
C GLU A 301 -5.65 -18.67 -1.33
N THR A 302 -6.28 -17.51 -1.58
CA THR A 302 -7.02 -17.25 -2.82
C THR A 302 -6.08 -17.11 -4.01
N GLY A 303 -4.90 -16.53 -3.81
CA GLY A 303 -3.92 -16.20 -4.85
C GLY A 303 -4.19 -14.87 -5.54
N VAL A 304 -3.18 -13.99 -5.55
CA VAL A 304 -3.31 -12.64 -6.16
C VAL A 304 -3.48 -12.74 -7.66
N GLU A 305 -2.84 -13.71 -8.30
CA GLU A 305 -2.98 -14.01 -9.74
C GLU A 305 -4.43 -14.32 -10.08
N ARG A 306 -5.05 -15.25 -9.33
CA ARG A 306 -6.45 -15.64 -9.51
C ARG A 306 -7.41 -14.48 -9.29
N ILE A 307 -7.14 -13.64 -8.28
CA ILE A 307 -7.90 -12.40 -8.03
C ILE A 307 -7.75 -11.42 -9.21
N THR A 308 -6.56 -11.30 -9.75
CA THR A 308 -6.28 -10.41 -10.90
C THR A 308 -7.00 -10.90 -12.16
N GLU A 309 -6.87 -12.17 -12.49
CA GLU A 309 -7.51 -12.81 -13.66
C GLU A 309 -9.03 -12.70 -13.61
N TYR A 310 -9.63 -12.91 -12.43
CA TYR A 310 -11.08 -12.78 -12.25
C TYR A 310 -11.62 -11.40 -12.66
N ARG A 311 -10.88 -10.34 -12.41
CA ARG A 311 -11.33 -8.97 -12.68
C ARG A 311 -11.16 -8.54 -14.14
N GLN A 312 -10.25 -9.17 -14.89
CA GLN A 312 -9.91 -8.70 -16.24
C GLN A 312 -11.11 -8.67 -17.22
N PRO A 313 -12.00 -9.67 -17.27
CA PRO A 313 -13.18 -9.61 -18.14
C PRO A 313 -14.10 -8.43 -17.82
N MET A 314 -14.31 -8.11 -16.54
CA MET A 314 -15.12 -6.98 -16.11
C MET A 314 -14.46 -5.64 -16.45
N LEU A 315 -13.15 -5.51 -16.22
CA LEU A 315 -12.39 -4.31 -16.59
C LEU A 315 -12.43 -4.06 -18.11
N LYS A 316 -12.31 -5.14 -18.89
CA LYS A 316 -12.36 -5.05 -20.36
C LYS A 316 -13.72 -4.55 -20.86
N ILE A 317 -14.83 -5.13 -20.38
CA ILE A 317 -16.17 -4.72 -20.81
C ILE A 317 -16.48 -3.29 -20.37
N LEU A 318 -16.12 -2.92 -19.12
CA LEU A 318 -16.28 -1.57 -18.62
C LEU A 318 -15.52 -0.55 -19.46
N ARG A 319 -14.27 -0.84 -19.80
CA ARG A 319 -13.49 0.05 -20.69
C ARG A 319 -14.17 0.21 -22.04
N THR A 320 -14.49 -0.88 -22.72
CA THR A 320 -15.05 -0.87 -24.05
C THR A 320 -16.39 -0.15 -24.12
N GLU A 321 -17.32 -0.50 -23.23
CA GLU A 321 -18.69 0.04 -23.25
C GLU A 321 -18.73 1.50 -22.80
N ILE A 322 -17.92 1.89 -21.79
CA ILE A 322 -17.89 3.28 -21.32
C ILE A 322 -17.21 4.19 -22.36
N GLU A 323 -16.17 3.71 -23.05
CA GLU A 323 -15.58 4.48 -24.19
C GLU A 323 -16.55 4.62 -25.37
N ALA A 324 -17.38 3.61 -25.63
CA ALA A 324 -18.44 3.69 -26.64
C ALA A 324 -19.51 4.77 -26.32
N LEU A 325 -19.65 5.16 -25.04
CA LEU A 325 -20.47 6.30 -24.61
C LEU A 325 -19.78 7.67 -24.79
N GLY A 326 -18.57 7.71 -25.37
CA GLY A 326 -17.80 8.94 -25.56
C GLY A 326 -16.99 9.39 -24.35
N LEU A 327 -16.88 8.58 -23.29
CA LEU A 327 -16.10 8.87 -22.08
C LEU A 327 -14.71 8.26 -22.23
N LYS A 328 -13.69 9.11 -22.46
CA LYS A 328 -12.31 8.65 -22.73
C LYS A 328 -11.69 8.00 -21.49
N CYS A 329 -11.23 6.75 -21.62
CA CYS A 329 -10.44 6.08 -20.59
C CYS A 329 -9.06 6.73 -20.46
N GLN A 330 -8.67 7.03 -19.21
CA GLN A 330 -7.36 7.61 -18.86
C GLN A 330 -6.38 6.54 -18.36
N THR A 331 -6.88 5.33 -18.04
CA THR A 331 -6.05 4.20 -17.62
C THR A 331 -5.35 3.63 -18.84
N PRO A 332 -4.03 3.39 -18.79
CA PRO A 332 -3.30 2.76 -19.88
C PRO A 332 -3.93 1.43 -20.31
N PRO A 333 -3.95 1.08 -21.61
CA PRO A 333 -4.62 -0.13 -22.09
C PRO A 333 -3.95 -1.42 -21.64
N ASP A 334 -2.68 -1.41 -21.32
CA ASP A 334 -1.87 -2.52 -20.83
C ASP A 334 -1.91 -2.69 -19.31
N SER A 335 -2.55 -1.76 -18.58
CA SER A 335 -2.71 -1.87 -17.13
C SER A 335 -3.63 -3.03 -16.75
N ILE A 336 -3.14 -3.92 -15.88
CA ILE A 336 -3.91 -5.04 -15.30
C ILE A 336 -4.49 -4.71 -13.92
N THR A 337 -4.30 -3.48 -13.46
CA THR A 337 -4.75 -3.02 -12.14
C THR A 337 -6.28 -2.98 -12.06
N PRO A 338 -6.87 -3.06 -10.85
CA PRO A 338 -8.32 -3.04 -10.70
C PRO A 338 -8.93 -1.63 -10.88
N LEU A 339 -8.14 -0.65 -11.28
CA LEU A 339 -8.55 0.74 -11.41
C LEU A 339 -8.87 1.08 -12.87
N LEU A 340 -10.02 1.72 -13.10
CA LEU A 340 -10.31 2.41 -14.37
C LEU A 340 -10.73 3.85 -14.06
N THR A 341 -10.13 4.79 -14.79
CA THR A 341 -10.43 6.21 -14.70
C THR A 341 -10.90 6.73 -16.06
N PHE A 342 -11.99 7.47 -16.07
CA PHE A 342 -12.57 8.04 -17.27
C PHE A 342 -12.71 9.56 -17.16
N ALA A 343 -12.37 10.28 -18.20
CA ALA A 343 -12.64 11.70 -18.30
C ALA A 343 -14.16 11.95 -18.46
N CYS A 344 -14.67 12.90 -17.70
CA CYS A 344 -16.06 13.32 -17.77
C CYS A 344 -16.16 14.77 -17.27
N ASN A 345 -16.37 15.70 -18.14
CA ASN A 345 -16.50 17.11 -17.77
C ASN A 345 -17.67 17.31 -16.80
N ASN A 346 -17.43 18.08 -15.73
CA ASN A 346 -18.41 18.31 -14.68
C ASN A 346 -18.99 17.03 -14.05
N ALA A 347 -18.14 16.00 -13.88
CA ALA A 347 -18.55 14.67 -13.42
C ALA A 347 -19.40 14.70 -12.14
N ASN A 348 -19.04 15.54 -11.16
CA ASN A 348 -19.84 15.68 -9.94
C ASN A 348 -21.31 16.06 -10.20
N LYS A 349 -21.56 16.98 -11.14
CA LYS A 349 -22.93 17.42 -11.45
C LYS A 349 -23.70 16.40 -12.28
N ARG A 350 -23.01 15.74 -13.22
CA ARG A 350 -23.64 14.83 -14.18
C ARG A 350 -23.82 13.41 -13.62
N LEU A 351 -22.79 12.87 -12.93
CA LEU A 351 -22.77 11.48 -12.50
C LEU A 351 -23.35 11.27 -11.09
N ALA A 352 -23.12 12.17 -10.13
CA ALA A 352 -23.49 11.90 -8.75
C ALA A 352 -25.01 11.62 -8.59
N PRO A 353 -25.94 12.43 -9.13
CA PRO A 353 -27.37 12.15 -9.00
C PRO A 353 -27.80 10.83 -9.65
N LEU A 354 -27.15 10.50 -10.80
CA LEU A 354 -27.43 9.29 -11.56
C LEU A 354 -27.00 8.03 -10.78
N LEU A 355 -25.77 8.05 -10.29
CA LEU A 355 -25.19 6.92 -9.56
C LEU A 355 -25.81 6.73 -8.18
N ASP A 356 -26.15 7.81 -7.48
CA ASP A 356 -26.89 7.75 -6.21
C ASP A 356 -28.26 7.10 -6.39
N LYS A 357 -29.02 7.48 -7.44
CA LYS A 357 -30.29 6.86 -7.81
C LYS A 357 -30.14 5.36 -8.13
N ALA A 358 -29.04 4.99 -8.79
CA ALA A 358 -28.75 3.59 -9.12
C ALA A 358 -28.15 2.78 -7.94
N GLY A 359 -27.81 3.43 -6.82
CA GLY A 359 -27.17 2.81 -5.68
C GLY A 359 -25.74 2.35 -5.98
N ILE A 360 -25.00 3.10 -6.81
CA ILE A 360 -23.63 2.77 -7.23
C ILE A 360 -22.63 3.74 -6.58
N LYS A 361 -21.63 3.20 -5.88
CA LYS A 361 -20.58 3.95 -5.21
C LYS A 361 -19.25 3.79 -5.93
N LEU A 362 -18.70 4.91 -6.43
CA LEU A 362 -17.35 5.02 -7.00
C LEU A 362 -16.75 6.40 -6.66
N SER A 363 -15.51 6.66 -7.05
CA SER A 363 -14.88 7.97 -6.84
C SER A 363 -15.26 8.93 -7.97
N ILE A 364 -15.88 10.06 -7.62
CA ILE A 364 -16.22 11.13 -8.58
C ILE A 364 -15.40 12.36 -8.23
N TYR A 365 -14.69 12.91 -9.20
CA TYR A 365 -13.92 14.14 -9.11
C TYR A 365 -14.58 15.24 -9.97
N ARG A 366 -13.94 16.37 -10.13
CA ARG A 366 -14.51 17.47 -10.91
C ARG A 366 -14.74 17.10 -12.38
N ASP A 367 -13.71 16.56 -13.04
CA ASP A 367 -13.69 16.33 -14.47
C ASP A 367 -13.31 14.88 -14.85
N HIS A 368 -13.42 13.96 -13.90
CA HIS A 368 -13.22 12.52 -14.11
C HIS A 368 -13.88 11.70 -13.02
N PHE A 369 -14.02 10.41 -13.23
CA PHE A 369 -14.41 9.45 -12.22
C PHE A 369 -13.53 8.21 -12.31
N ARG A 370 -13.38 7.52 -11.17
CA ARG A 370 -12.59 6.31 -11.07
C ARG A 370 -13.39 5.21 -10.39
N LEU A 371 -13.39 4.06 -11.00
CA LEU A 371 -13.90 2.83 -10.40
C LEU A 371 -12.75 1.91 -9.98
N ALA A 372 -13.02 1.04 -9.02
CA ALA A 372 -12.06 0.10 -8.45
C ALA A 372 -12.78 -1.19 -8.08
N LEU A 373 -12.60 -2.24 -8.90
CA LEU A 373 -13.23 -3.55 -8.73
C LEU A 373 -12.50 -4.40 -7.68
N SER A 374 -13.25 -5.20 -6.94
CA SER A 374 -12.67 -6.18 -6.03
C SER A 374 -13.35 -7.54 -6.12
N VAL A 375 -12.97 -8.47 -5.26
CA VAL A 375 -13.37 -9.87 -5.22
C VAL A 375 -14.88 -10.11 -5.03
N TYR A 376 -15.61 -9.10 -4.59
CA TYR A 376 -17.06 -9.16 -4.36
C TYR A 376 -17.89 -8.61 -5.52
N ASN A 377 -17.26 -7.99 -6.52
CA ASN A 377 -17.96 -7.49 -7.71
C ASN A 377 -18.12 -8.60 -8.74
N ASP A 378 -19.15 -8.50 -9.57
CA ASP A 378 -19.40 -9.42 -10.67
C ASP A 378 -19.78 -8.69 -11.97
N MET A 379 -20.06 -9.47 -13.00
CA MET A 379 -20.42 -8.95 -14.32
C MET A 379 -21.75 -8.17 -14.31
N ASP A 380 -22.66 -8.48 -13.39
CA ASP A 380 -23.94 -7.75 -13.28
C ASP A 380 -23.74 -6.37 -12.67
N ASP A 381 -22.77 -6.21 -11.73
CA ASP A 381 -22.35 -4.91 -11.24
C ASP A 381 -21.80 -4.02 -12.37
N ALA A 382 -20.97 -4.62 -13.25
CA ALA A 382 -20.43 -3.92 -14.41
C ALA A 382 -21.52 -3.48 -15.39
N LYS A 383 -22.44 -4.37 -15.73
CA LYS A 383 -23.59 -4.06 -16.63
C LYS A 383 -24.47 -2.96 -16.05
N ARG A 384 -24.81 -3.02 -14.77
CA ARG A 384 -25.64 -2.02 -14.12
C ARG A 384 -24.98 -0.64 -14.10
N LEU A 385 -23.64 -0.56 -13.94
CA LEU A 385 -22.92 0.70 -14.10
C LEU A 385 -23.04 1.22 -15.53
N ILE A 386 -22.80 0.37 -16.55
CA ILE A 386 -22.90 0.74 -17.97
C ILE A 386 -24.32 1.25 -18.28
N ASP A 387 -25.37 0.54 -17.86
CA ASP A 387 -26.75 0.92 -18.12
C ASP A 387 -27.14 2.22 -17.41
N SER A 388 -26.56 2.49 -16.25
CA SER A 388 -26.72 3.79 -15.59
C SER A 388 -26.03 4.90 -16.41
N LEU A 389 -24.81 4.68 -16.88
CA LEU A 389 -24.06 5.66 -17.67
C LEU A 389 -24.69 5.95 -19.04
N LYS A 390 -25.44 5.02 -19.65
CA LYS A 390 -26.23 5.25 -20.87
C LYS A 390 -27.31 6.32 -20.72
N GLN A 391 -27.69 6.66 -19.47
CA GLN A 391 -28.64 7.74 -19.18
C GLN A 391 -27.96 9.11 -19.02
N LEU A 392 -26.66 9.16 -19.28
CA LEU A 392 -25.88 10.40 -19.19
C LEU A 392 -26.11 11.25 -20.45
N ASP A 393 -26.64 12.45 -20.25
CA ASP A 393 -26.86 13.45 -21.32
C ASP A 393 -25.54 14.11 -21.80
#